data_cb7f68b9c9021de00dd9a18d034b6fdb
#
_entry.id   cb7f68b9c9021de00dd9a18d034b6fdb
#
_cell.length_a   1.000
_cell.length_b   1.000
_cell.length_c   1.000
_cell.angle_alpha   90.00
_cell.angle_beta   90.00
_cell.angle_gamma   90.00
#
_symmetry.space_group_name_H-M   'P 1'
#
loop_
_entity.id
_entity.type
_entity.pdbx_description
1 polymer ?
#
loop_
_entity_poly.entity_id
_entity_poly.type
_entity_poly.pdbx_seq_one_letter_code
_entity_poly.pdbx_strand_id
1 'polypeptide(L)'
;MSKHDVSGGDIAAMVPGFRPIKAIPIVGVEPNVVAADRPAFRWVDPATLCVEDRYQRELADKSITLIRRIVGNWSWDSFKPPVCAEGDDGVLMVIDGQHTAIAAASHPGIDTIPVMVVDAAELAKRAMAFVRHNSDRVAMTSNQIYYAALAAGDEIAVAMNQACEKSGARILRSPPAQGVFKIGDTMAIAGLRTITERRGVNFTARMLKVLIDAQRAPLASAEIGAVTALLTEPEWKDSLDPVDLTATIRSKSARQWLGHAESTVRKGMKMPMSRALAIAWYRATPKQRQARNG
;
A
#
# COMPACT_ATOMS: atom_id res chain seq x y z
N MET A 1 -23.76 30.66 -20.62
CA MET A 1 -22.92 29.74 -21.41
C MET A 1 -23.45 28.32 -21.21
N SER A 2 -23.93 27.71 -22.28
CA SER A 2 -24.57 26.39 -22.28
C SER A 2 -23.59 25.33 -21.78
N LYS A 3 -23.99 24.54 -20.78
CA LYS A 3 -23.29 23.30 -20.43
C LYS A 3 -23.42 22.39 -21.66
N HIS A 4 -22.30 22.08 -22.31
CA HIS A 4 -22.27 21.00 -23.29
C HIS A 4 -22.55 19.70 -22.55
N ASP A 5 -23.73 19.16 -22.76
CA ASP A 5 -24.20 17.87 -22.27
C ASP A 5 -23.49 16.76 -23.09
N VAL A 6 -22.24 16.48 -22.73
CA VAL A 6 -21.61 15.22 -23.18
C VAL A 6 -22.13 14.13 -22.28
N SER A 7 -23.02 13.27 -22.77
CA SER A 7 -23.58 12.19 -21.96
C SER A 7 -22.44 11.25 -21.56
N GLY A 8 -22.39 10.87 -20.29
CA GLY A 8 -21.32 9.99 -19.76
C GLY A 8 -21.26 8.61 -20.45
N GLY A 9 -22.25 8.26 -21.30
CA GLY A 9 -22.26 7.07 -22.15
C GLY A 9 -21.32 7.19 -23.35
N ASP A 10 -21.21 8.39 -23.92
CA ASP A 10 -20.42 8.61 -25.13
C ASP A 10 -18.92 8.56 -24.87
N ILE A 11 -18.46 9.02 -23.70
CA ILE A 11 -17.04 9.00 -23.33
C ILE A 11 -16.53 7.57 -23.11
N ALA A 12 -17.31 6.70 -22.48
CA ALA A 12 -16.92 5.30 -22.22
C ALA A 12 -16.87 4.46 -23.52
N ALA A 13 -17.64 4.84 -24.55
CA ALA A 13 -17.59 4.20 -25.85
C ALA A 13 -16.41 4.68 -26.71
N MET A 14 -15.87 5.88 -26.45
CA MET A 14 -14.82 6.49 -27.26
C MET A 14 -13.40 6.09 -26.83
N VAL A 15 -13.16 5.72 -25.57
CA VAL A 15 -11.81 5.42 -25.08
C VAL A 15 -11.83 4.16 -24.20
N PRO A 16 -11.41 3.01 -24.71
CA PRO A 16 -11.33 1.78 -23.93
C PRO A 16 -10.45 1.95 -22.68
N GLY A 17 -10.94 1.46 -21.55
CA GLY A 17 -10.24 1.55 -20.26
C GLY A 17 -10.60 2.77 -19.40
N PHE A 18 -11.42 3.72 -19.91
CA PHE A 18 -11.92 4.86 -19.15
C PHE A 18 -13.35 4.61 -18.66
N ARG A 19 -13.62 5.09 -17.46
CA ARG A 19 -14.94 5.01 -16.83
C ARG A 19 -15.39 6.42 -16.44
N PRO A 20 -16.50 6.92 -16.98
CA PRO A 20 -17.03 8.23 -16.58
C PRO A 20 -17.44 8.24 -15.10
N ILE A 21 -17.33 9.41 -14.48
CA ILE A 21 -17.86 9.63 -13.14
C ILE A 21 -19.37 9.70 -13.23
N LYS A 22 -20.06 8.84 -12.50
CA LYS A 22 -21.53 8.81 -12.41
C LYS A 22 -21.95 9.15 -11.00
N ALA A 23 -23.00 9.96 -10.86
CA ALA A 23 -23.67 10.16 -9.59
C ALA A 23 -24.27 8.83 -9.09
N ILE A 24 -24.20 8.62 -7.80
CA ILE A 24 -24.85 7.49 -7.12
C ILE A 24 -26.05 8.00 -6.32
N PRO A 25 -27.14 7.21 -6.20
CA PRO A 25 -28.21 7.55 -5.28
C PRO A 25 -27.70 7.58 -3.83
N ILE A 26 -27.94 8.69 -3.15
CA ILE A 26 -27.53 8.87 -1.73
C ILE A 26 -28.80 8.79 -0.90
N VAL A 27 -29.23 7.57 -0.56
CA VAL A 27 -30.43 7.31 0.24
C VAL A 27 -30.11 7.51 1.72
N GLY A 28 -30.96 8.24 2.45
CA GLY A 28 -30.83 8.44 3.89
C GLY A 28 -29.80 9.50 4.32
N VAL A 29 -29.25 10.24 3.37
CA VAL A 29 -28.37 11.40 3.64
C VAL A 29 -29.04 12.67 3.13
N GLU A 30 -29.25 13.64 4.01
CA GLU A 30 -29.70 14.96 3.64
C GLU A 30 -28.47 15.80 3.27
N PRO A 31 -28.36 16.30 2.00
CA PRO A 31 -27.22 17.10 1.59
C PRO A 31 -27.14 18.40 2.39
N ASN A 32 -25.94 18.75 2.84
CA ASN A 32 -25.73 20.03 3.48
C ASN A 32 -25.90 21.18 2.47
N VAL A 33 -26.32 22.33 2.96
CA VAL A 33 -26.37 23.56 2.15
C VAL A 33 -24.96 23.95 1.73
N VAL A 34 -24.73 24.10 0.43
CA VAL A 34 -23.45 24.53 -0.10
C VAL A 34 -23.28 26.01 0.12
N ALA A 35 -22.27 26.42 0.91
CA ALA A 35 -21.93 27.82 1.10
C ALA A 35 -21.59 28.49 -0.25
N ALA A 36 -21.88 29.79 -0.36
CA ALA A 36 -21.60 30.57 -1.57
C ALA A 36 -20.07 30.73 -1.80
N ASP A 37 -19.30 30.74 -0.74
CA ASP A 37 -17.87 30.99 -0.80
C ASP A 37 -17.13 29.75 -1.30
N ARG A 38 -16.52 29.92 -2.47
CA ARG A 38 -15.77 28.86 -3.16
C ARG A 38 -14.27 29.02 -2.86
N PRO A 39 -13.51 27.91 -2.80
CA PRO A 39 -12.06 27.98 -2.69
C PRO A 39 -11.45 28.79 -3.84
N ALA A 40 -10.45 29.60 -3.53
CA ALA A 40 -9.62 30.31 -4.50
C ALA A 40 -8.25 29.64 -4.60
N PHE A 41 -7.60 29.73 -5.77
CA PHE A 41 -6.21 29.32 -5.94
C PHE A 41 -5.31 30.55 -6.02
N ARG A 42 -4.21 30.51 -5.27
CA ARG A 42 -3.19 31.59 -5.27
C ARG A 42 -1.81 30.95 -5.43
N TRP A 43 -0.93 31.61 -6.19
CA TRP A 43 0.49 31.28 -6.22
C TRP A 43 1.21 32.08 -5.14
N VAL A 44 1.96 31.40 -4.27
CA VAL A 44 2.61 32.02 -3.12
C VAL A 44 4.02 31.45 -2.91
N ASP A 45 4.92 32.24 -2.35
CA ASP A 45 6.19 31.73 -1.84
C ASP A 45 5.89 30.76 -0.68
N PRO A 46 6.30 29.49 -0.77
CA PRO A 46 6.03 28.51 0.29
C PRO A 46 6.67 28.89 1.64
N ALA A 47 7.73 29.70 1.66
CA ALA A 47 8.36 30.17 2.88
C ALA A 47 7.51 31.20 3.67
N THR A 48 6.48 31.77 3.04
CA THR A 48 5.53 32.70 3.69
C THR A 48 4.37 32.01 4.37
N LEU A 49 4.24 30.68 4.17
CA LEU A 49 3.16 29.90 4.76
C LEU A 49 3.44 29.61 6.24
N CYS A 50 2.40 29.66 7.06
CA CYS A 50 2.48 29.35 8.48
C CYS A 50 1.69 28.10 8.83
N VAL A 51 2.07 27.44 9.93
CA VAL A 51 1.36 26.32 10.54
C VAL A 51 0.87 26.70 11.93
N GLU A 52 -0.27 26.18 12.33
CA GLU A 52 -0.84 26.42 13.64
C GLU A 52 -0.43 25.33 14.63
N ASP A 53 0.43 25.65 15.61
CA ASP A 53 0.98 24.70 16.58
C ASP A 53 -0.07 24.08 17.51
N ARG A 54 -1.25 24.71 17.66
CA ARG A 54 -2.31 24.25 18.56
C ARG A 54 -2.92 22.90 18.19
N TYR A 55 -2.90 22.52 16.92
CA TYR A 55 -3.49 21.25 16.44
C TYR A 55 -2.61 20.51 15.43
N GLN A 56 -1.58 21.13 14.89
CA GLN A 56 -0.63 20.46 14.02
C GLN A 56 0.56 19.94 14.84
N ARG A 57 1.00 18.73 14.52
CA ARG A 57 2.09 18.08 15.25
C ARG A 57 3.44 18.67 14.86
N GLU A 58 4.36 18.72 15.82
CA GLU A 58 5.78 18.90 15.54
C GLU A 58 6.29 17.86 14.56
N LEU A 59 7.33 18.21 13.81
CA LEU A 59 7.95 17.33 12.82
C LEU A 59 8.69 16.19 13.52
N ALA A 60 8.12 15.00 13.49
CA ALA A 60 8.80 13.78 13.92
C ALA A 60 9.78 13.27 12.83
N ASP A 61 10.70 12.38 13.19
CA ASP A 61 11.67 11.78 12.25
C ASP A 61 11.05 11.22 10.96
N LYS A 62 9.86 10.63 11.08
CA LYS A 62 9.09 10.15 9.92
C LYS A 62 8.64 11.28 8.99
N SER A 63 8.31 12.44 9.55
CA SER A 63 7.95 13.62 8.78
C SER A 63 9.14 14.17 8.02
N ILE A 64 10.30 14.25 8.66
CA ILE A 64 11.57 14.68 8.03
C ILE A 64 11.94 13.73 6.88
N THR A 65 11.82 12.43 7.11
CA THR A 65 12.07 11.42 6.06
C THR A 65 11.10 11.58 4.87
N LEU A 66 9.83 11.88 5.14
CA LEU A 66 8.84 12.13 4.08
C LEU A 66 9.17 13.41 3.30
N ILE A 67 9.52 14.51 3.99
CA ILE A 67 9.91 15.78 3.36
C ILE A 67 11.11 15.57 2.43
N ARG A 68 12.17 14.92 2.92
CA ARG A 68 13.36 14.60 2.10
C ARG A 68 13.01 13.80 0.85
N ARG A 69 12.10 12.83 0.98
CA ARG A 69 11.61 12.05 -0.16
C ARG A 69 10.83 12.88 -1.16
N ILE A 70 9.99 13.83 -0.69
CA ILE A 70 9.24 14.73 -1.57
C ILE A 70 10.21 15.65 -2.32
N VAL A 71 11.19 16.23 -1.64
CA VAL A 71 12.21 17.08 -2.28
C VAL A 71 13.01 16.31 -3.33
N GLY A 72 13.49 15.10 -2.99
CA GLY A 72 14.30 14.29 -3.90
C GLY A 72 13.54 13.72 -5.11
N ASN A 73 12.20 13.67 -5.04
CA ASN A 73 11.34 13.17 -6.11
C ASN A 73 10.27 14.20 -6.49
N TRP A 74 10.62 15.50 -6.44
CA TRP A 74 9.65 16.54 -6.76
C TRP A 74 9.13 16.40 -8.18
N SER A 75 7.80 16.40 -8.34
CA SER A 75 7.13 16.37 -9.63
C SER A 75 5.79 17.09 -9.56
N TRP A 76 5.54 17.97 -10.54
CA TRP A 76 4.30 18.74 -10.61
C TRP A 76 3.07 17.89 -10.93
N ASP A 77 3.20 16.75 -11.57
CA ASP A 77 2.11 15.81 -11.86
C ASP A 77 1.65 15.05 -10.62
N SER A 78 2.51 14.91 -9.61
CA SER A 78 2.19 14.32 -8.31
C SER A 78 1.99 15.37 -7.20
N PHE A 79 2.19 16.66 -7.53
CA PHE A 79 2.04 17.75 -6.57
C PHE A 79 0.59 17.90 -6.11
N LYS A 80 0.42 18.11 -4.82
CA LYS A 80 -0.86 18.35 -4.18
C LYS A 80 -0.86 19.74 -3.54
N PRO A 81 -1.67 20.69 -4.05
CA PRO A 81 -1.74 22.02 -3.48
C PRO A 81 -2.08 21.98 -1.99
N PRO A 82 -1.32 22.66 -1.12
CA PRO A 82 -1.71 22.84 0.27
C PRO A 82 -3.05 23.57 0.37
N VAL A 83 -3.85 23.17 1.35
CA VAL A 83 -5.10 23.87 1.70
C VAL A 83 -4.76 24.84 2.81
N CYS A 84 -5.09 26.12 2.59
CA CYS A 84 -4.78 27.21 3.50
C CYS A 84 -6.05 27.99 3.85
N ALA A 85 -6.01 28.66 5.00
CA ALA A 85 -6.95 29.74 5.34
C ALA A 85 -6.18 31.02 5.57
N GLU A 86 -6.80 32.15 5.21
CA GLU A 86 -6.24 33.48 5.45
C GLU A 86 -6.66 33.99 6.84
N GLY A 87 -5.72 34.42 7.64
CA GLY A 87 -5.97 35.10 8.91
C GLY A 87 -6.28 36.57 8.71
N ASP A 88 -6.69 37.25 9.79
CA ASP A 88 -7.05 38.68 9.78
C ASP A 88 -5.87 39.60 9.38
N ASP A 89 -4.66 39.13 9.54
CA ASP A 89 -3.40 39.76 9.18
C ASP A 89 -2.94 39.48 7.74
N GLY A 90 -3.73 38.72 6.97
CA GLY A 90 -3.40 38.28 5.61
C GLY A 90 -2.41 37.12 5.54
N VAL A 91 -2.00 36.56 6.67
CA VAL A 91 -1.09 35.39 6.72
C VAL A 91 -1.87 34.12 6.33
N LEU A 92 -1.28 33.32 5.46
CA LEU A 92 -1.85 32.04 5.05
C LEU A 92 -1.42 30.89 5.97
N MET A 93 -2.39 30.35 6.68
CA MET A 93 -2.19 29.21 7.59
C MET A 93 -2.55 27.90 6.90
N VAL A 94 -1.60 26.98 6.84
CA VAL A 94 -1.78 25.66 6.22
C VAL A 94 -2.71 24.81 7.09
N ILE A 95 -3.79 24.33 6.51
CA ILE A 95 -4.74 23.39 7.11
C ILE A 95 -4.35 21.94 6.77
N ASP A 96 -4.04 21.67 5.49
CA ASP A 96 -3.55 20.36 5.01
C ASP A 96 -2.42 20.56 4.02
N GLY A 97 -1.49 19.60 3.96
CA GLY A 97 -0.35 19.66 3.04
C GLY A 97 0.93 20.26 3.64
N GLN A 98 1.07 20.32 4.97
CA GLN A 98 2.26 20.83 5.67
C GLN A 98 3.57 20.27 5.12
N HIS A 99 3.66 18.94 4.94
CA HIS A 99 4.88 18.31 4.41
C HIS A 99 5.22 18.76 2.99
N THR A 100 4.20 18.98 2.15
CA THR A 100 4.36 19.50 0.78
C THR A 100 4.84 20.94 0.80
N ALA A 101 4.27 21.79 1.66
CA ALA A 101 4.66 23.19 1.83
C ALA A 101 6.11 23.30 2.29
N ILE A 102 6.51 22.53 3.31
CA ILE A 102 7.89 22.53 3.82
C ILE A 102 8.86 21.96 2.76
N ALA A 103 8.48 20.92 2.03
CA ALA A 103 9.31 20.39 0.97
C ALA A 103 9.54 21.40 -0.15
N ALA A 104 8.49 22.15 -0.54
CA ALA A 104 8.60 23.23 -1.52
C ALA A 104 9.53 24.36 -1.03
N ALA A 105 9.35 24.82 0.21
CA ALA A 105 10.22 25.84 0.83
C ALA A 105 11.69 25.38 0.96
N SER A 106 11.91 24.07 1.04
CA SER A 106 13.25 23.48 1.14
C SER A 106 13.89 23.14 -0.22
N HIS A 107 13.13 23.23 -1.30
CA HIS A 107 13.60 22.85 -2.63
C HIS A 107 14.18 24.06 -3.37
N PRO A 108 15.48 24.07 -3.74
CA PRO A 108 16.15 25.25 -4.28
C PRO A 108 15.64 25.73 -5.66
N GLY A 109 14.85 24.92 -6.35
CA GLY A 109 14.26 25.24 -7.65
C GLY A 109 12.77 25.59 -7.61
N ILE A 110 12.21 25.87 -6.41
CA ILE A 110 10.78 26.19 -6.25
C ILE A 110 10.67 27.58 -5.61
N ASP A 111 10.28 28.55 -6.39
CA ASP A 111 10.06 29.93 -5.90
C ASP A 111 8.61 30.11 -5.42
N THR A 112 7.64 29.52 -6.11
CA THR A 112 6.21 29.64 -5.77
C THR A 112 5.48 28.32 -5.99
N ILE A 113 4.43 28.12 -5.19
CA ILE A 113 3.50 26.98 -5.34
C ILE A 113 2.06 27.46 -5.37
N PRO A 114 1.14 26.76 -6.07
CA PRO A 114 -0.29 27.02 -5.94
C PRO A 114 -0.78 26.48 -4.60
N VAL A 115 -1.61 27.26 -3.92
CA VAL A 115 -2.34 26.86 -2.72
C VAL A 115 -3.83 27.05 -2.93
N MET A 116 -4.64 26.19 -2.30
CA MET A 116 -6.09 26.34 -2.28
C MET A 116 -6.49 27.10 -0.99
N VAL A 117 -7.00 28.30 -1.13
CA VAL A 117 -7.45 29.13 -0.01
C VAL A 117 -8.94 28.92 0.22
N VAL A 118 -9.32 28.57 1.45
CA VAL A 118 -10.69 28.32 1.88
C VAL A 118 -11.13 29.34 2.92
N ASP A 119 -12.44 29.60 3.02
CA ASP A 119 -13.00 30.43 4.10
C ASP A 119 -13.01 29.66 5.43
N ALA A 120 -11.97 29.85 6.22
CA ALA A 120 -11.82 29.27 7.55
C ALA A 120 -10.98 30.23 8.45
N ALA A 121 -11.34 31.53 8.45
CA ALA A 121 -10.61 32.53 9.24
C ALA A 121 -10.59 32.22 10.74
N GLU A 122 -11.70 31.64 11.28
CA GLU A 122 -11.78 31.27 12.70
C GLU A 122 -10.99 30.01 13.03
N LEU A 123 -10.29 29.99 14.17
CA LEU A 123 -9.52 28.84 14.68
C LEU A 123 -10.35 27.55 14.71
N ALA A 124 -11.61 27.61 15.20
CA ALA A 124 -12.46 26.44 15.29
C ALA A 124 -12.81 25.85 13.90
N LYS A 125 -13.05 26.72 12.91
CA LYS A 125 -13.27 26.29 11.52
C LYS A 125 -12.02 25.64 10.92
N ARG A 126 -10.82 26.21 11.13
CA ARG A 126 -9.56 25.64 10.68
C ARG A 126 -9.28 24.27 11.30
N ALA A 127 -9.43 24.16 12.62
CA ALA A 127 -9.24 22.90 13.32
C ALA A 127 -10.22 21.81 12.83
N MET A 128 -11.49 22.16 12.60
CA MET A 128 -12.48 21.23 12.06
C MET A 128 -12.17 20.87 10.61
N ALA A 129 -11.74 21.81 9.77
CA ALA A 129 -11.30 21.53 8.41
C ALA A 129 -10.09 20.58 8.39
N PHE A 130 -9.09 20.79 9.27
CA PHE A 130 -7.96 19.87 9.45
C PHE A 130 -8.43 18.45 9.80
N VAL A 131 -9.36 18.31 10.76
CA VAL A 131 -9.91 16.99 11.11
C VAL A 131 -10.57 16.34 9.89
N ARG A 132 -11.45 17.04 9.18
CA ARG A 132 -12.17 16.51 8.00
C ARG A 132 -11.21 16.13 6.87
N HIS A 133 -10.22 16.95 6.55
CA HIS A 133 -9.20 16.63 5.53
C HIS A 133 -8.42 15.35 5.84
N ASN A 134 -8.26 15.02 7.12
CA ASN A 134 -7.53 13.83 7.56
C ASN A 134 -8.44 12.60 7.80
N SER A 135 -9.69 12.79 8.24
CA SER A 135 -10.63 11.71 8.55
C SER A 135 -11.41 11.22 7.31
N ASP A 136 -11.79 12.12 6.41
CA ASP A 136 -12.67 11.82 5.27
C ASP A 136 -11.91 11.26 4.06
N ARG A 137 -10.84 10.50 4.32
CA ARG A 137 -10.00 9.87 3.29
C ARG A 137 -10.06 8.36 3.37
N VAL A 138 -10.35 7.74 2.24
CA VAL A 138 -10.09 6.31 2.07
C VAL A 138 -8.65 6.14 1.60
N ALA A 139 -7.79 5.62 2.48
CA ALA A 139 -6.41 5.33 2.11
C ALA A 139 -6.36 4.28 1.00
N MET A 140 -5.48 4.48 0.02
CA MET A 140 -5.23 3.46 -1.00
C MET A 140 -4.67 2.19 -0.33
N THR A 141 -5.23 1.05 -0.68
CA THR A 141 -4.71 -0.24 -0.24
C THR A 141 -3.40 -0.57 -0.96
N SER A 142 -2.56 -1.41 -0.35
CA SER A 142 -1.31 -1.86 -0.98
C SER A 142 -1.55 -2.51 -2.35
N ASN A 143 -2.70 -3.16 -2.54
CA ASN A 143 -3.07 -3.78 -3.81
C ASN A 143 -3.41 -2.74 -4.87
N GLN A 144 -4.11 -1.65 -4.53
CA GLN A 144 -4.37 -0.55 -5.45
C GLN A 144 -3.06 0.15 -5.87
N ILE A 145 -2.15 0.38 -4.90
CA ILE A 145 -0.83 0.95 -5.16
C ILE A 145 -0.02 0.04 -6.10
N TYR A 146 -0.02 -1.27 -5.85
CA TYR A 146 0.67 -2.24 -6.72
C TYR A 146 0.15 -2.18 -8.16
N TYR A 147 -1.16 -2.17 -8.37
CA TYR A 147 -1.71 -2.11 -9.73
C TYR A 147 -1.46 -0.79 -10.44
N ALA A 148 -1.43 0.33 -9.70
CA ALA A 148 -1.03 1.62 -10.26
C ALA A 148 0.46 1.62 -10.65
N ALA A 149 1.34 1.09 -9.78
CA ALA A 149 2.77 0.93 -10.06
C ALA A 149 3.03 0.01 -11.26
N LEU A 150 2.30 -1.10 -11.36
CA LEU A 150 2.39 -2.02 -12.50
C LEU A 150 1.99 -1.32 -13.81
N ALA A 151 0.91 -0.54 -13.79
CA ALA A 151 0.48 0.25 -14.95
C ALA A 151 1.47 1.35 -15.33
N ALA A 152 2.20 1.89 -14.35
CA ALA A 152 3.27 2.87 -14.55
C ALA A 152 4.61 2.24 -15.01
N GLY A 153 4.68 0.91 -15.08
CA GLY A 153 5.92 0.21 -15.46
C GLY A 153 6.98 0.16 -14.37
N ASP A 154 6.61 0.32 -13.09
CA ASP A 154 7.54 0.18 -11.96
C ASP A 154 8.25 -1.17 -12.02
N GLU A 155 9.58 -1.16 -12.02
CA GLU A 155 10.40 -2.36 -12.24
C GLU A 155 10.08 -3.49 -11.26
N ILE A 156 9.83 -3.16 -10.00
CA ILE A 156 9.52 -4.17 -8.97
C ILE A 156 8.11 -4.70 -9.12
N ALA A 157 7.12 -3.85 -9.43
CA ALA A 157 5.76 -4.30 -9.69
C ALA A 157 5.71 -5.22 -10.92
N VAL A 158 6.45 -4.90 -11.99
CA VAL A 158 6.60 -5.74 -13.18
C VAL A 158 7.27 -7.08 -12.81
N ALA A 159 8.36 -7.05 -12.05
CA ALA A 159 9.05 -8.26 -11.59
C ALA A 159 8.16 -9.14 -10.71
N MET A 160 7.36 -8.55 -9.83
CA MET A 160 6.35 -9.27 -9.01
C MET A 160 5.29 -9.93 -9.90
N ASN A 161 4.78 -9.20 -10.90
CA ASN A 161 3.82 -9.73 -11.85
C ASN A 161 4.38 -10.92 -12.64
N GLN A 162 5.59 -10.81 -13.15
CA GLN A 162 6.28 -11.90 -13.85
C GLN A 162 6.49 -13.14 -12.96
N ALA A 163 6.83 -12.94 -11.67
CA ALA A 163 6.97 -14.05 -10.73
C ALA A 163 5.62 -14.76 -10.50
N CYS A 164 4.53 -13.99 -10.41
CA CYS A 164 3.18 -14.52 -10.29
C CYS A 164 2.76 -15.31 -11.56
N GLU A 165 2.98 -14.75 -12.75
CA GLU A 165 2.68 -15.42 -14.02
C GLU A 165 3.45 -16.75 -14.15
N LYS A 166 4.76 -16.76 -13.87
CA LYS A 166 5.60 -17.95 -13.91
C LYS A 166 5.17 -19.05 -12.94
N SER A 167 4.60 -18.68 -11.80
CA SER A 167 4.19 -19.63 -10.75
C SER A 167 2.73 -20.07 -10.88
N GLY A 168 1.89 -19.33 -11.59
CA GLY A 168 0.44 -19.45 -11.59
C GLY A 168 -0.24 -18.76 -10.39
N ALA A 169 0.50 -17.89 -9.66
CA ALA A 169 -0.09 -17.06 -8.61
C ALA A 169 -0.84 -15.88 -9.21
N ARG A 170 -1.72 -15.30 -8.40
CA ARG A 170 -2.49 -14.13 -8.81
C ARG A 170 -2.66 -13.14 -7.66
N ILE A 171 -2.11 -11.96 -7.82
CA ILE A 171 -2.35 -10.84 -6.90
C ILE A 171 -3.76 -10.31 -7.18
N LEU A 172 -4.60 -10.21 -6.16
CA LEU A 172 -5.97 -9.71 -6.32
C LEU A 172 -6.03 -8.20 -6.07
N ARG A 173 -6.91 -7.50 -6.80
CA ARG A 173 -7.20 -6.08 -6.58
C ARG A 173 -7.94 -5.82 -5.27
N SER A 174 -8.85 -6.72 -4.94
CA SER A 174 -9.68 -6.70 -3.73
C SER A 174 -9.99 -8.13 -3.29
N PRO A 175 -10.38 -8.34 -2.02
CA PRO A 175 -10.86 -9.64 -1.59
C PRO A 175 -12.04 -10.11 -2.45
N PRO A 176 -12.18 -11.43 -2.71
CA PRO A 176 -13.34 -11.96 -3.43
C PRO A 176 -14.65 -11.61 -2.70
N ALA A 177 -15.70 -11.25 -3.45
CA ALA A 177 -16.98 -10.79 -2.89
C ALA A 177 -17.61 -11.80 -1.90
N GLN A 178 -17.40 -13.09 -2.11
CA GLN A 178 -17.90 -14.17 -1.23
C GLN A 178 -16.84 -14.70 -0.26
N GLY A 179 -15.68 -14.03 -0.15
CA GLY A 179 -14.57 -14.47 0.71
C GLY A 179 -13.86 -15.76 0.25
N VAL A 180 -14.22 -16.32 -0.91
CA VAL A 180 -13.67 -17.58 -1.43
C VAL A 180 -12.48 -17.29 -2.35
N PHE A 181 -11.27 -17.57 -1.86
CA PHE A 181 -10.04 -17.47 -2.63
C PHE A 181 -9.82 -18.75 -3.46
N LYS A 182 -9.29 -18.59 -4.67
CA LYS A 182 -8.82 -19.70 -5.50
C LYS A 182 -7.36 -20.01 -5.18
N ILE A 183 -6.93 -21.24 -5.47
CA ILE A 183 -5.52 -21.63 -5.34
C ILE A 183 -4.64 -20.67 -6.11
N GLY A 184 -3.59 -20.18 -5.47
CA GLY A 184 -2.68 -19.19 -6.04
C GLY A 184 -3.10 -17.72 -5.85
N ASP A 185 -4.31 -17.43 -5.36
CA ASP A 185 -4.70 -16.06 -5.04
C ASP A 185 -3.90 -15.50 -3.86
N THR A 186 -3.50 -14.25 -3.94
CA THR A 186 -2.82 -13.57 -2.84
C THR A 186 -3.16 -12.08 -2.78
N MET A 187 -3.05 -11.54 -1.57
CA MET A 187 -3.08 -10.11 -1.27
C MET A 187 -1.81 -9.67 -0.49
N ALA A 188 -0.80 -10.52 -0.42
CA ALA A 188 0.40 -10.34 0.39
C ALA A 188 1.48 -9.47 -0.32
N ILE A 189 1.11 -8.26 -0.73
CA ILE A 189 1.97 -7.36 -1.54
C ILE A 189 3.31 -7.08 -0.87
N ALA A 190 3.31 -6.69 0.41
CA ALA A 190 4.53 -6.26 1.10
C ALA A 190 5.58 -7.40 1.16
N GLY A 191 5.13 -8.61 1.47
CA GLY A 191 6.00 -9.79 1.51
C GLY A 191 6.56 -10.13 0.14
N LEU A 192 5.71 -10.16 -0.89
CA LEU A 192 6.13 -10.43 -2.27
C LEU A 192 7.11 -9.37 -2.78
N ARG A 193 6.84 -8.09 -2.53
CA ARG A 193 7.74 -6.99 -2.90
C ARG A 193 9.13 -7.21 -2.31
N THR A 194 9.21 -7.37 -0.98
CA THR A 194 10.49 -7.58 -0.28
C THR A 194 11.27 -8.78 -0.81
N ILE A 195 10.58 -9.89 -1.10
CA ILE A 195 11.23 -11.10 -1.61
C ILE A 195 11.71 -10.89 -3.04
N THR A 196 10.89 -10.29 -3.88
CA THR A 196 11.24 -10.02 -5.30
C THR A 196 12.42 -9.06 -5.41
N GLU A 197 12.43 -7.99 -4.60
CA GLU A 197 13.56 -7.04 -4.53
C GLU A 197 14.87 -7.72 -4.12
N ARG A 198 14.82 -8.62 -3.14
CA ARG A 198 16.03 -9.25 -2.59
C ARG A 198 16.49 -10.47 -3.36
N ARG A 199 15.60 -11.21 -4.00
CA ARG A 199 15.86 -12.56 -4.55
C ARG A 199 15.52 -12.71 -6.03
N GLY A 200 14.86 -11.73 -6.61
CA GLY A 200 14.48 -11.71 -8.03
C GLY A 200 13.28 -12.60 -8.37
N VAL A 201 12.89 -12.50 -9.62
CA VAL A 201 11.71 -13.14 -10.21
C VAL A 201 11.71 -14.67 -10.07
N ASN A 202 12.83 -15.30 -10.43
CA ASN A 202 12.90 -16.77 -10.50
C ASN A 202 12.80 -17.43 -9.12
N PHE A 203 13.42 -16.84 -8.09
CA PHE A 203 13.29 -17.33 -6.73
C PHE A 203 11.85 -17.14 -6.21
N THR A 204 11.28 -15.95 -6.41
CA THR A 204 9.90 -15.67 -6.01
C THR A 204 8.91 -16.62 -6.67
N ALA A 205 9.06 -16.90 -7.95
CA ALA A 205 8.21 -17.86 -8.66
C ALA A 205 8.33 -19.28 -8.10
N ARG A 206 9.56 -19.77 -7.81
CA ARG A 206 9.76 -21.10 -7.20
C ARG A 206 9.14 -21.19 -5.81
N MET A 207 9.30 -20.16 -4.99
CA MET A 207 8.72 -20.10 -3.65
C MET A 207 7.19 -20.14 -3.71
N LEU A 208 6.56 -19.33 -4.59
CA LEU A 208 5.11 -19.34 -4.80
C LEU A 208 4.61 -20.70 -5.30
N LYS A 209 5.36 -21.33 -6.20
CA LYS A 209 5.03 -22.64 -6.76
C LYS A 209 4.87 -23.72 -5.69
N VAL A 210 5.73 -23.72 -4.66
CA VAL A 210 5.62 -24.64 -3.50
C VAL A 210 4.24 -24.51 -2.84
N LEU A 211 3.77 -23.28 -2.60
CA LEU A 211 2.47 -23.05 -1.96
C LEU A 211 1.28 -23.38 -2.88
N ILE A 212 1.41 -23.10 -4.17
CA ILE A 212 0.37 -23.43 -5.17
C ILE A 212 0.23 -24.94 -5.31
N ASP A 213 1.33 -25.66 -5.43
CA ASP A 213 1.34 -27.12 -5.52
C ASP A 213 0.84 -27.77 -4.22
N ALA A 214 1.03 -27.09 -3.08
CA ALA A 214 0.43 -27.45 -1.81
C ALA A 214 -1.06 -27.04 -1.69
N GLN A 215 -1.69 -26.55 -2.78
CA GLN A 215 -3.11 -26.19 -2.87
C GLN A 215 -3.52 -25.07 -1.90
N ARG A 216 -2.63 -24.08 -1.66
CA ARG A 216 -2.95 -22.96 -0.75
C ARG A 216 -3.84 -21.91 -1.40
N ALA A 217 -4.83 -21.46 -0.64
CA ALA A 217 -5.78 -20.41 -1.01
C ALA A 217 -6.29 -19.68 0.25
N PRO A 218 -6.02 -18.37 0.45
CA PRO A 218 -5.02 -17.58 -0.29
C PRO A 218 -3.59 -17.96 0.06
N LEU A 219 -2.61 -17.49 -0.74
CA LEU A 219 -1.20 -17.52 -0.34
C LEU A 219 -0.99 -16.42 0.71
N ALA A 220 -0.93 -16.81 1.98
CA ALA A 220 -0.87 -15.88 3.10
C ALA A 220 0.57 -15.39 3.34
N SER A 221 0.72 -14.13 3.84
CA SER A 221 2.04 -13.54 4.14
C SER A 221 2.90 -14.40 5.06
N ALA A 222 2.29 -15.05 6.08
CA ALA A 222 3.01 -15.92 7.00
C ALA A 222 3.54 -17.18 6.29
N GLU A 223 2.77 -17.79 5.40
CA GLU A 223 3.18 -18.97 4.62
C GLU A 223 4.26 -18.61 3.60
N ILE A 224 4.12 -17.48 2.89
CA ILE A 224 5.14 -16.92 2.00
C ILE A 224 6.45 -16.72 2.74
N GLY A 225 6.42 -16.08 3.90
CA GLY A 225 7.61 -15.89 4.73
C GLY A 225 8.22 -17.21 5.24
N ALA A 226 7.39 -18.19 5.60
CA ALA A 226 7.85 -19.49 6.07
C ALA A 226 8.57 -20.29 4.97
N VAL A 227 7.99 -20.40 3.76
CA VAL A 227 8.65 -21.06 2.62
C VAL A 227 9.93 -20.32 2.24
N THR A 228 9.91 -18.98 2.24
CA THR A 228 11.10 -18.18 1.96
C THR A 228 12.23 -18.54 2.94
N ALA A 229 11.95 -18.58 4.25
CA ALA A 229 12.92 -18.92 5.26
C ALA A 229 13.49 -20.33 5.04
N LEU A 230 12.62 -21.32 4.82
CA LEU A 230 13.02 -22.71 4.58
C LEU A 230 13.91 -22.90 3.34
N LEU A 231 13.70 -22.08 2.31
CA LEU A 231 14.49 -22.15 1.07
C LEU A 231 15.76 -21.29 1.08
N THR A 232 15.96 -20.44 2.10
CA THR A 232 17.07 -19.47 2.08
C THR A 232 17.97 -19.50 3.29
N GLU A 233 17.45 -19.88 4.46
CA GLU A 233 18.24 -19.83 5.69
C GLU A 233 19.22 -21.00 5.76
N PRO A 234 20.48 -20.74 6.10
CA PRO A 234 21.55 -21.76 6.09
C PRO A 234 21.22 -23.02 6.90
N GLU A 235 20.45 -22.85 7.98
CA GLU A 235 20.09 -23.97 8.86
C GLU A 235 19.09 -24.96 8.21
N TRP A 236 18.41 -24.58 7.11
CA TRP A 236 17.32 -25.38 6.53
C TRP A 236 17.45 -25.68 5.05
N LYS A 237 18.02 -24.75 4.26
CA LYS A 237 17.95 -24.75 2.78
C LYS A 237 18.51 -26.02 2.13
N ASP A 238 19.53 -26.61 2.74
CA ASP A 238 20.26 -27.76 2.15
C ASP A 238 19.76 -29.12 2.70
N SER A 239 18.76 -29.11 3.58
CA SER A 239 18.23 -30.32 4.23
C SER A 239 16.82 -30.70 3.80
N LEU A 240 16.17 -29.88 2.94
CA LEU A 240 14.81 -30.09 2.50
C LEU A 240 14.71 -30.24 0.98
N ASP A 241 13.91 -31.21 0.54
CA ASP A 241 13.45 -31.27 -0.83
C ASP A 241 12.18 -30.42 -1.00
N PRO A 242 12.09 -29.53 -2.00
CA PRO A 242 10.88 -28.74 -2.26
C PRO A 242 9.63 -29.60 -2.51
N VAL A 243 9.77 -30.80 -3.05
CA VAL A 243 8.66 -31.73 -3.30
C VAL A 243 8.12 -32.27 -1.98
N ASP A 244 9.03 -32.73 -1.09
CA ASP A 244 8.67 -33.22 0.25
C ASP A 244 8.06 -32.11 1.10
N LEU A 245 8.62 -30.88 1.01
CA LEU A 245 8.07 -29.70 1.68
C LEU A 245 6.64 -29.42 1.18
N THR A 246 6.41 -29.45 -0.13
CA THR A 246 5.09 -29.26 -0.74
C THR A 246 4.09 -30.31 -0.24
N ALA A 247 4.47 -31.59 -0.22
CA ALA A 247 3.64 -32.68 0.30
C ALA A 247 3.31 -32.47 1.79
N THR A 248 4.31 -32.06 2.58
CA THR A 248 4.12 -31.73 4.00
C THR A 248 3.13 -30.59 4.19
N ILE A 249 3.32 -29.48 3.50
CA ILE A 249 2.42 -28.33 3.59
C ILE A 249 0.99 -28.76 3.21
N ARG A 250 0.82 -29.51 2.15
CA ARG A 250 -0.47 -30.01 1.65
C ARG A 250 -1.18 -30.96 2.62
N SER A 251 -0.45 -31.67 3.49
CA SER A 251 -1.00 -32.70 4.39
C SER A 251 -2.02 -32.17 5.40
N LYS A 252 -2.03 -30.88 5.69
CA LYS A 252 -2.95 -30.23 6.63
C LYS A 252 -3.46 -28.90 6.08
N SER A 253 -4.63 -28.47 6.51
CA SER A 253 -5.18 -27.15 6.17
C SER A 253 -4.31 -26.01 6.78
N ALA A 254 -4.43 -24.79 6.22
CA ALA A 254 -3.74 -23.61 6.77
C ALA A 254 -4.06 -23.40 8.25
N ARG A 255 -5.33 -23.55 8.66
CA ARG A 255 -5.76 -23.42 10.06
C ARG A 255 -5.11 -24.45 10.98
N GLN A 256 -5.01 -25.71 10.54
CA GLN A 256 -4.34 -26.76 11.32
C GLN A 256 -2.86 -26.48 11.48
N TRP A 257 -2.18 -25.98 10.41
CA TRP A 257 -0.78 -25.63 10.50
C TRP A 257 -0.52 -24.42 11.39
N LEU A 258 -1.42 -23.39 11.37
CA LEU A 258 -1.34 -22.25 12.28
C LEU A 258 -1.45 -22.71 13.74
N GLY A 259 -2.45 -23.55 14.07
CA GLY A 259 -2.58 -24.09 15.43
C GLY A 259 -1.36 -24.93 15.85
N HIS A 260 -0.76 -25.68 14.92
CA HIS A 260 0.48 -26.43 15.19
C HIS A 260 1.68 -25.48 15.43
N ALA A 261 1.79 -24.43 14.65
CA ALA A 261 2.82 -23.41 14.81
C ALA A 261 2.70 -22.67 16.15
N GLU A 262 1.49 -22.27 16.53
CA GLU A 262 1.21 -21.62 17.82
C GLU A 262 1.57 -22.51 19.01
N SER A 263 1.26 -23.80 18.94
CA SER A 263 1.60 -24.76 19.99
C SER A 263 3.11 -25.01 20.11
N THR A 264 3.87 -24.76 19.04
CA THR A 264 5.33 -24.95 18.98
C THR A 264 6.08 -23.77 19.60
N VAL A 265 5.45 -22.60 19.65
CA VAL A 265 6.03 -21.40 20.28
C VAL A 265 5.88 -21.53 21.80
N ARG A 266 7.01 -21.58 22.52
CA ARG A 266 7.00 -21.61 23.99
C ARG A 266 6.29 -20.36 24.53
N LYS A 267 5.45 -20.53 25.56
CA LYS A 267 4.82 -19.40 26.27
C LYS A 267 5.87 -18.37 26.68
N GLY A 268 5.71 -17.13 26.24
CA GLY A 268 6.62 -16.03 26.51
C GLY A 268 7.68 -15.72 25.41
N MET A 269 7.81 -16.56 24.38
CA MET A 269 8.72 -16.29 23.25
C MET A 269 7.96 -15.54 22.16
N LYS A 270 8.33 -14.27 21.91
CA LYS A 270 7.81 -13.49 20.76
C LYS A 270 8.52 -13.94 19.49
N MET A 271 7.80 -14.62 18.61
CA MET A 271 8.32 -15.11 17.33
C MET A 271 7.32 -14.75 16.22
N PRO A 272 7.77 -14.27 15.03
CA PRO A 272 6.89 -14.09 13.89
C PRO A 272 6.21 -15.39 13.48
N MET A 273 4.93 -15.34 13.10
CA MET A 273 4.17 -16.51 12.68
C MET A 273 4.82 -17.25 11.49
N SER A 274 5.46 -16.53 10.58
CA SER A 274 6.23 -17.13 9.48
C SER A 274 7.37 -18.03 9.99
N ARG A 275 8.07 -17.63 11.05
CA ARG A 275 9.13 -18.41 11.65
C ARG A 275 8.58 -19.65 12.36
N ALA A 276 7.47 -19.49 13.09
CA ALA A 276 6.81 -20.61 13.76
C ALA A 276 6.31 -21.67 12.75
N LEU A 277 5.71 -21.24 11.65
CA LEU A 277 5.31 -22.10 10.54
C LEU A 277 6.50 -22.80 9.89
N ALA A 278 7.59 -22.08 9.63
CA ALA A 278 8.80 -22.66 9.09
C ALA A 278 9.34 -23.79 9.97
N ILE A 279 9.41 -23.58 11.28
CA ILE A 279 9.83 -24.61 12.24
C ILE A 279 8.88 -25.81 12.23
N ALA A 280 7.56 -25.58 12.21
CA ALA A 280 6.57 -26.64 12.19
C ALA A 280 6.67 -27.49 10.91
N TRP A 281 6.79 -26.85 9.76
CA TRP A 281 6.96 -27.51 8.47
C TRP A 281 8.31 -28.22 8.38
N TYR A 282 9.39 -27.56 8.82
CA TYR A 282 10.72 -28.18 8.88
C TYR A 282 10.71 -29.48 9.67
N ARG A 283 10.10 -29.49 10.87
CA ARG A 283 10.03 -30.69 11.73
C ARG A 283 9.20 -31.81 11.11
N ALA A 284 8.17 -31.47 10.37
CA ALA A 284 7.26 -32.44 9.75
C ALA A 284 7.76 -32.96 8.39
N THR A 285 8.66 -32.25 7.71
CA THR A 285 9.18 -32.65 6.39
C THR A 285 10.31 -33.69 6.55
N PRO A 286 10.30 -34.78 5.76
CA PRO A 286 11.43 -35.70 5.69
C PRO A 286 12.72 -34.96 5.33
N LYS A 287 13.84 -35.37 5.92
CA LYS A 287 15.16 -34.78 5.66
C LYS A 287 15.89 -35.54 4.58
N GLN A 288 16.44 -34.82 3.61
CA GLN A 288 17.41 -35.44 2.70
C GLN A 288 18.58 -35.99 3.49
N ARG A 289 18.92 -37.27 3.31
CA ARG A 289 20.16 -37.80 3.80
C ARG A 289 21.29 -37.11 3.06
N GLN A 290 22.09 -36.31 3.76
CA GLN A 290 23.33 -35.82 3.20
C GLN A 290 24.11 -37.05 2.71
N ALA A 291 24.35 -37.14 1.40
CA ALA A 291 25.31 -38.13 0.88
C ALA A 291 26.62 -37.85 1.61
N ARG A 292 27.03 -38.78 2.49
CA ARG A 292 28.37 -38.78 3.04
C ARG A 292 29.30 -38.95 1.84
N ASN A 293 29.90 -37.86 1.42
CA ASN A 293 31.07 -37.95 0.55
C ASN A 293 32.14 -38.66 1.38
N GLY A 294 32.35 -39.92 1.04
CA GLY A 294 33.51 -40.71 1.47
C GLY A 294 34.77 -40.24 0.76
#